data_bebf7ca2ad6dce59964deeb9c3c70886
#
_entry.id   bebf7ca2ad6dce59964deeb9c3c70886
#
_cell.length_a   1.000
_cell.length_b   1.000
_cell.length_c   1.000
_cell.angle_alpha   90.00
_cell.angle_beta   90.00
_cell.angle_gamma   90.00
#
_symmetry.space_group_name_H-M   'P 1'
#
loop_
_entity.id
_entity.type
_entity.pdbx_description
1 polymer ?
#
loop_
_entity_poly.entity_id
_entity_poly.type
_entity_poly.pdbx_seq_one_letter_code
_entity_poly.pdbx_strand_id
1 'polypeptide(L)'
;MKLTALHFYKYSEPFKSQIVTPKVTLTHRDCLFIELIDDKGNRYFGECNAFQTDWYDHETIASVKHVIEQWFEDNRNKSFETYEAALKLVDSLENTPAARATIVMALYQMFHVLPSFSVAYGATASGLSNKQLESLKATKPTRIKLKWTPQIMHQIRVLRVLDFHFQLVIDANESLDCQDFTQLQLLAREQVLYIEEPFKDISMLDDVVDGTIPPIALDEKATSLSDIINLIELYNVKVAVLKPFRL
;
A
#
# COMPACT_ATOMS: atom_id res chain seq x y z
N MET A 1 17.80 -22.06 15.93
CA MET A 1 16.88 -22.22 14.80
C MET A 1 17.67 -22.04 13.52
N LYS A 2 17.44 -22.88 12.51
CA LYS A 2 18.05 -22.80 11.17
C LYS A 2 16.97 -22.99 10.13
N LEU A 3 17.12 -22.38 8.96
CA LEU A 3 16.28 -22.65 7.81
C LEU A 3 16.77 -23.92 7.09
N THR A 4 15.86 -24.81 6.75
CA THR A 4 16.18 -26.10 6.10
C THR A 4 15.59 -26.22 4.71
N ALA A 5 14.46 -25.55 4.43
CA ALA A 5 13.83 -25.55 3.12
C ALA A 5 13.12 -24.24 2.81
N LEU A 6 13.05 -23.94 1.51
CA LEU A 6 12.29 -22.84 0.93
C LEU A 6 11.41 -23.41 -0.20
N HIS A 7 10.12 -23.16 -0.15
CA HIS A 7 9.19 -23.48 -1.21
C HIS A 7 8.50 -22.24 -1.74
N PHE A 8 8.09 -22.29 -3.01
CA PHE A 8 7.35 -21.23 -3.67
C PHE A 8 5.99 -21.75 -4.15
N TYR A 9 4.96 -20.97 -3.93
CA TYR A 9 3.62 -21.24 -4.40
C TYR A 9 3.13 -20.05 -5.24
N LYS A 10 2.54 -20.35 -6.39
CA LYS A 10 1.87 -19.36 -7.24
C LYS A 10 0.37 -19.52 -7.11
N TYR A 11 -0.30 -18.39 -7.01
CA TYR A 11 -1.74 -18.30 -6.99
C TYR A 11 -2.18 -17.18 -7.94
N SER A 12 -3.24 -17.41 -8.69
CA SER A 12 -3.80 -16.44 -9.61
C SER A 12 -5.30 -16.33 -9.40
N GLU A 13 -5.78 -15.13 -9.08
CA GLU A 13 -7.19 -14.85 -8.79
C GLU A 13 -7.72 -13.84 -9.81
N PRO A 14 -8.84 -14.12 -10.49
CA PRO A 14 -9.49 -13.16 -11.34
C PRO A 14 -10.08 -12.01 -10.52
N PHE A 15 -9.91 -10.77 -10.99
CA PHE A 15 -10.59 -9.63 -10.38
C PHE A 15 -12.09 -9.70 -10.66
N LYS A 16 -12.92 -9.30 -9.71
CA LYS A 16 -14.39 -9.14 -9.90
C LYS A 16 -14.73 -8.15 -11.01
N SER A 17 -13.87 -7.18 -11.23
CA SER A 17 -13.85 -6.26 -12.36
C SER A 17 -12.40 -5.92 -12.71
N GLN A 18 -12.09 -5.81 -14.00
CA GLN A 18 -10.74 -5.45 -14.43
C GLN A 18 -10.29 -4.12 -13.82
N ILE A 19 -9.01 -4.01 -13.50
CA ILE A 19 -8.37 -2.77 -13.09
C ILE A 19 -7.74 -2.15 -14.34
N VAL A 20 -8.18 -0.95 -14.68
CA VAL A 20 -7.66 -0.20 -15.83
C VAL A 20 -6.92 1.03 -15.33
N THR A 21 -5.65 1.15 -15.72
CA THR A 21 -4.82 2.32 -15.46
C THR A 21 -4.23 2.79 -16.81
N PRO A 22 -3.65 4.00 -16.88
CA PRO A 22 -2.94 4.43 -18.10
C PRO A 22 -1.79 3.51 -18.52
N LYS A 23 -1.22 2.76 -17.57
CA LYS A 23 -0.04 1.90 -17.80
C LYS A 23 -0.39 0.45 -18.09
N VAL A 24 -1.52 -0.06 -17.57
CA VAL A 24 -1.85 -1.49 -17.63
C VAL A 24 -3.34 -1.75 -17.45
N THR A 25 -3.82 -2.83 -18.05
CA THR A 25 -5.12 -3.43 -17.75
C THR A 25 -4.90 -4.79 -17.10
N LEU A 26 -5.38 -4.94 -15.87
CA LEU A 26 -5.25 -6.18 -15.10
C LEU A 26 -6.61 -6.88 -14.99
N THR A 27 -6.62 -8.17 -15.34
CA THR A 27 -7.79 -9.05 -15.21
C THR A 27 -7.65 -10.04 -14.06
N HIS A 28 -6.41 -10.30 -13.64
CA HIS A 28 -6.06 -11.23 -12.57
C HIS A 28 -5.02 -10.63 -11.64
N ARG A 29 -5.01 -11.06 -10.39
CA ARG A 29 -3.90 -10.86 -9.46
C ARG A 29 -3.11 -12.15 -9.36
N ASP A 30 -1.89 -12.12 -9.87
CA ASP A 30 -0.93 -13.17 -9.62
C ASP A 30 -0.19 -12.87 -8.32
N CYS A 31 -0.08 -13.86 -7.45
CA CYS A 31 0.61 -13.78 -6.18
C CYS A 31 1.68 -14.86 -6.10
N LEU A 32 2.79 -14.53 -5.45
CA LEU A 32 3.83 -15.47 -5.07
C LEU A 32 3.84 -15.57 -3.55
N PHE A 33 3.75 -16.79 -3.03
CA PHE A 33 3.96 -17.08 -1.62
C PHE A 33 5.27 -17.84 -1.46
N ILE A 34 5.97 -17.55 -0.36
CA ILE A 34 7.08 -18.36 0.11
C ILE A 34 6.67 -19.13 1.35
N GLU A 35 7.29 -20.29 1.53
CA GLU A 35 7.24 -21.08 2.74
C GLU A 35 8.66 -21.35 3.18
N LEU A 36 9.03 -20.87 4.35
CA LEU A 36 10.28 -21.21 5.04
C LEU A 36 10.03 -22.33 6.04
N ILE A 37 10.91 -23.32 6.06
CA ILE A 37 10.84 -24.44 7.00
C ILE A 37 12.09 -24.41 7.90
N ASP A 38 11.89 -24.51 9.22
CA ASP A 38 12.97 -24.55 10.17
C ASP A 38 13.51 -25.98 10.43
N ASP A 39 14.55 -26.09 11.23
CA ASP A 39 15.19 -27.35 11.63
C ASP A 39 14.33 -28.24 12.53
N LYS A 40 13.14 -27.79 12.95
CA LYS A 40 12.12 -28.55 13.69
C LYS A 40 10.94 -28.96 12.81
N GLY A 41 10.93 -28.55 11.53
CA GLY A 41 9.85 -28.82 10.59
C GLY A 41 8.66 -27.84 10.67
N ASN A 42 8.78 -26.75 11.43
CA ASN A 42 7.74 -25.72 11.45
C ASN A 42 7.76 -24.90 10.15
N ARG A 43 6.59 -24.43 9.73
CA ARG A 43 6.34 -23.77 8.43
C ARG A 43 5.90 -22.34 8.64
N TYR A 44 6.49 -21.39 7.88
CA TYR A 44 6.26 -19.95 8.00
C TYR A 44 6.11 -19.35 6.62
N PHE A 45 5.16 -18.42 6.46
CA PHE A 45 4.72 -17.95 5.16
C PHE A 45 4.96 -16.46 4.96
N GLY A 46 5.33 -16.07 3.74
CA GLY A 46 5.39 -14.70 3.29
C GLY A 46 4.71 -14.53 1.94
N GLU A 47 4.04 -13.39 1.74
CA GLU A 47 3.38 -13.03 0.50
C GLU A 47 4.15 -11.94 -0.22
N CYS A 48 4.43 -12.13 -1.51
CA CYS A 48 5.05 -11.15 -2.38
C CYS A 48 3.97 -10.23 -2.97
N ASN A 49 4.14 -8.93 -2.77
CA ASN A 49 3.23 -7.90 -3.29
C ASN A 49 3.63 -7.36 -4.68
N ALA A 50 4.74 -7.81 -5.27
CA ALA A 50 5.14 -7.43 -6.63
C ALA A 50 4.12 -7.92 -7.69
N PHE A 51 4.19 -7.34 -8.89
CA PHE A 51 3.39 -7.77 -10.04
C PHE A 51 4.24 -8.60 -11.01
N GLN A 52 3.60 -9.16 -12.04
CA GLN A 52 4.31 -9.91 -13.09
C GLN A 52 5.23 -9.02 -13.92
N THR A 53 4.89 -7.73 -14.05
CA THR A 53 5.65 -6.73 -14.80
C THR A 53 5.94 -5.52 -13.91
N ASP A 54 6.84 -4.66 -14.35
CA ASP A 54 7.34 -3.48 -13.67
C ASP A 54 6.46 -2.22 -13.78
N TRP A 55 5.19 -2.39 -14.16
CA TRP A 55 4.28 -1.25 -14.37
C TRP A 55 4.07 -0.40 -13.10
N TYR A 56 4.20 -1.03 -11.93
CA TYR A 56 3.95 -0.41 -10.63
C TYR A 56 5.24 -0.09 -9.89
N ASP A 57 6.20 -1.03 -9.90
CA ASP A 57 7.49 -0.92 -9.23
C ASP A 57 8.54 -1.70 -10.04
N HIS A 58 9.83 -1.42 -9.83
CA HIS A 58 10.93 -2.10 -10.50
C HIS A 58 11.05 -3.59 -10.16
N GLU A 59 10.63 -3.99 -8.94
CA GLU A 59 10.59 -5.40 -8.56
C GLU A 59 9.38 -6.10 -9.17
N THR A 60 9.63 -7.24 -9.78
CA THR A 60 8.61 -8.15 -10.35
C THR A 60 8.56 -9.44 -9.56
N ILE A 61 7.50 -10.24 -9.70
CA ILE A 61 7.42 -11.58 -9.09
C ILE A 61 8.65 -12.44 -9.46
N ALA A 62 9.15 -12.32 -10.68
CA ALA A 62 10.30 -13.09 -11.15
C ALA A 62 11.60 -12.62 -10.47
N SER A 63 11.85 -11.31 -10.38
CA SER A 63 13.04 -10.77 -9.72
C SER A 63 13.02 -11.03 -8.22
N VAL A 64 11.89 -10.84 -7.56
CA VAL A 64 11.71 -11.15 -6.13
C VAL A 64 11.99 -12.63 -5.83
N LYS A 65 11.43 -13.54 -6.66
CA LYS A 65 11.69 -14.97 -6.50
C LYS A 65 13.19 -15.28 -6.58
N HIS A 66 13.88 -14.73 -7.57
CA HIS A 66 15.33 -14.94 -7.76
C HIS A 66 16.15 -14.42 -6.56
N VAL A 67 15.84 -13.21 -6.08
CA VAL A 67 16.50 -12.63 -4.90
C VAL A 67 16.29 -13.50 -3.65
N ILE A 68 15.07 -14.01 -3.44
CA ILE A 68 14.76 -14.86 -2.29
C ILE A 68 15.49 -16.22 -2.38
N GLU A 69 15.62 -16.80 -3.59
CA GLU A 69 16.37 -18.04 -3.81
C GLU A 69 17.85 -17.85 -3.42
N GLN A 70 18.48 -16.77 -3.88
CA GLN A 70 19.86 -16.45 -3.53
C GLN A 70 20.03 -16.20 -2.03
N TRP A 71 19.15 -15.36 -1.45
CA TRP A 71 19.15 -15.09 -0.02
C TRP A 71 19.04 -16.37 0.81
N PHE A 72 18.18 -17.31 0.41
CA PHE A 72 18.02 -18.58 1.11
C PHE A 72 19.30 -19.43 1.07
N GLU A 73 19.95 -19.57 -0.10
CA GLU A 73 21.21 -20.33 -0.22
C GLU A 73 22.33 -19.72 0.64
N ASP A 74 22.41 -18.41 0.75
CA ASP A 74 23.41 -17.70 1.55
C ASP A 74 23.14 -17.82 3.07
N ASN A 75 21.92 -18.13 3.49
CA ASN A 75 21.50 -18.06 4.89
C ASN A 75 21.03 -19.41 5.48
N ARG A 76 20.72 -20.43 4.70
CA ARG A 76 20.13 -21.71 5.15
C ARG A 76 20.95 -22.45 6.24
N ASN A 77 22.27 -22.21 6.30
CA ASN A 77 23.15 -22.84 7.27
C ASN A 77 23.42 -21.97 8.51
N LYS A 78 22.98 -20.72 8.53
CA LYS A 78 23.16 -19.79 9.64
C LYS A 78 22.17 -20.10 10.76
N SER A 79 22.67 -20.04 12.01
CA SER A 79 21.83 -20.17 13.20
C SER A 79 21.44 -18.79 13.70
N PHE A 80 20.21 -18.64 14.13
CA PHE A 80 19.68 -17.45 14.80
C PHE A 80 18.72 -17.84 15.91
N GLU A 81 18.68 -17.10 17.01
CA GLU A 81 17.90 -17.43 18.20
C GLU A 81 16.86 -16.34 18.54
N THR A 82 17.02 -15.13 18.02
CA THR A 82 16.11 -14.00 18.25
C THR A 82 15.61 -13.42 16.94
N TYR A 83 14.51 -12.69 17.01
CA TYR A 83 13.96 -11.99 15.84
C TYR A 83 14.94 -10.95 15.29
N GLU A 84 15.62 -10.19 16.15
CA GLU A 84 16.62 -9.21 15.77
C GLU A 84 17.80 -9.87 15.02
N ALA A 85 18.21 -11.06 15.45
CA ALA A 85 19.25 -11.81 14.74
C ALA A 85 18.75 -12.31 13.38
N ALA A 86 17.49 -12.71 13.28
CA ALA A 86 16.86 -13.10 12.01
C ALA A 86 16.73 -11.89 11.06
N LEU A 87 16.38 -10.70 11.55
CA LEU A 87 16.30 -9.48 10.75
C LEU A 87 17.65 -9.09 10.12
N LYS A 88 18.77 -9.33 10.80
CA LYS A 88 20.11 -9.08 10.22
C LYS A 88 20.39 -9.92 8.97
N LEU A 89 19.70 -11.03 8.77
CA LEU A 89 19.84 -11.84 7.57
C LEU A 89 19.27 -11.16 6.30
N VAL A 90 18.42 -10.14 6.47
CA VAL A 90 17.82 -9.39 5.37
C VAL A 90 18.40 -7.98 5.19
N ASP A 91 19.45 -7.61 5.95
CA ASP A 91 20.09 -6.29 5.81
C ASP A 91 20.69 -6.08 4.40
N SER A 92 21.16 -7.17 3.76
CA SER A 92 21.67 -7.10 2.38
C SER A 92 20.60 -6.84 1.32
N LEU A 93 19.31 -6.87 1.68
CA LEU A 93 18.15 -6.69 0.80
C LEU A 93 17.56 -5.28 0.86
N GLU A 94 18.33 -4.28 1.30
CA GLU A 94 17.86 -2.89 1.40
C GLU A 94 17.33 -2.33 0.07
N ASN A 95 17.97 -2.69 -1.04
CA ASN A 95 17.58 -2.25 -2.39
C ASN A 95 16.53 -3.14 -3.08
N THR A 96 15.99 -4.13 -2.37
CA THR A 96 14.96 -5.05 -2.87
C THR A 96 13.84 -5.18 -1.83
N PRO A 97 13.10 -4.09 -1.57
CA PRO A 97 12.14 -4.02 -0.47
C PRO A 97 10.99 -5.03 -0.59
N ALA A 98 10.54 -5.39 -1.80
CA ALA A 98 9.50 -6.40 -1.96
C ALA A 98 9.98 -7.81 -1.59
N ALA A 99 11.20 -8.17 -1.98
CA ALA A 99 11.82 -9.43 -1.55
C ALA A 99 12.04 -9.44 -0.02
N ARG A 100 12.60 -8.36 0.53
CA ARG A 100 12.82 -8.17 1.96
C ARG A 100 11.53 -8.31 2.75
N ALA A 101 10.46 -7.60 2.38
CA ALA A 101 9.17 -7.66 3.06
C ALA A 101 8.58 -9.08 3.03
N THR A 102 8.68 -9.78 1.91
CA THR A 102 8.20 -11.17 1.76
C THR A 102 8.91 -12.10 2.75
N ILE A 103 10.23 -11.98 2.89
CA ILE A 103 11.01 -12.79 3.84
C ILE A 103 10.68 -12.40 5.28
N VAL A 104 10.62 -11.09 5.59
CA VAL A 104 10.33 -10.59 6.94
C VAL A 104 8.97 -11.08 7.45
N MET A 105 7.95 -11.16 6.59
CA MET A 105 6.64 -11.74 6.97
C MET A 105 6.77 -13.17 7.47
N ALA A 106 7.60 -14.00 6.84
CA ALA A 106 7.83 -15.37 7.27
C ALA A 106 8.69 -15.43 8.55
N LEU A 107 9.78 -14.63 8.61
CA LEU A 107 10.65 -14.56 9.79
C LEU A 107 9.90 -14.07 11.04
N TYR A 108 8.97 -13.11 10.89
CA TYR A 108 8.15 -12.62 12.00
C TYR A 108 7.35 -13.74 12.67
N GLN A 109 6.75 -14.62 11.87
CA GLN A 109 5.96 -15.74 12.37
C GLN A 109 6.78 -16.77 13.18
N MET A 110 8.10 -16.82 12.98
CA MET A 110 8.98 -17.73 13.74
C MET A 110 9.05 -17.35 15.23
N PHE A 111 8.88 -16.09 15.56
CA PHE A 111 9.08 -15.54 16.89
C PHE A 111 7.81 -14.98 17.52
N HIS A 112 6.76 -14.75 16.73
CA HIS A 112 5.54 -14.08 17.18
C HIS A 112 4.31 -14.88 16.79
N VAL A 113 3.40 -15.01 17.74
CA VAL A 113 2.07 -15.54 17.46
C VAL A 113 1.28 -14.46 16.76
N LEU A 114 0.73 -14.78 15.58
CA LEU A 114 -0.14 -13.84 14.85
C LEU A 114 -1.47 -13.70 15.59
N PRO A 115 -1.84 -12.48 16.04
CA PRO A 115 -3.10 -12.29 16.71
C PRO A 115 -4.27 -12.42 15.72
N SER A 116 -5.39 -12.93 16.20
CA SER A 116 -6.66 -12.79 15.48
C SER A 116 -7.17 -11.35 15.65
N PHE A 117 -7.50 -10.68 14.55
CA PHE A 117 -8.03 -9.31 14.57
C PHE A 117 -9.09 -9.11 13.49
N SER A 118 -9.90 -8.08 13.67
CA SER A 118 -10.90 -7.65 12.69
C SER A 118 -10.51 -6.27 12.16
N VAL A 119 -10.58 -6.12 10.84
CA VAL A 119 -10.28 -4.84 10.16
C VAL A 119 -11.56 -4.29 9.56
N ALA A 120 -11.80 -3.00 9.78
CA ALA A 120 -12.93 -2.32 9.16
C ALA A 120 -12.76 -2.25 7.64
N TYR A 121 -13.82 -2.55 6.90
CA TYR A 121 -13.80 -2.52 5.44
C TYR A 121 -13.76 -1.10 4.90
N GLY A 122 -12.81 -0.85 3.98
CA GLY A 122 -12.72 0.37 3.18
C GLY A 122 -13.00 0.05 1.71
N ALA A 123 -13.71 0.94 1.02
CA ALA A 123 -13.98 0.83 -0.41
C ALA A 123 -13.24 1.90 -1.20
N THR A 124 -12.75 1.54 -2.39
CA THR A 124 -12.21 2.49 -3.37
C THR A 124 -13.20 2.65 -4.52
N ALA A 125 -13.49 3.88 -4.91
CA ALA A 125 -14.37 4.22 -6.02
C ALA A 125 -13.65 5.09 -7.04
N SER A 126 -13.64 4.65 -8.31
CA SER A 126 -13.14 5.41 -9.46
C SER A 126 -14.34 5.94 -10.25
N GLY A 127 -14.93 7.04 -9.76
CA GLY A 127 -16.24 7.51 -10.19
C GLY A 127 -17.38 6.94 -9.33
N LEU A 128 -18.63 7.26 -9.68
CA LEU A 128 -19.81 6.83 -8.93
C LEU A 128 -20.92 6.40 -9.90
N SER A 129 -20.69 5.30 -10.61
CA SER A 129 -21.76 4.65 -11.39
C SER A 129 -22.84 4.11 -10.45
N ASN A 130 -24.07 3.90 -10.97
CA ASN A 130 -25.16 3.30 -10.21
C ASN A 130 -24.76 1.96 -9.56
N LYS A 131 -24.00 1.12 -10.28
CA LYS A 131 -23.50 -0.15 -9.75
C LYS A 131 -22.57 0.04 -8.56
N GLN A 132 -21.69 1.04 -8.60
CA GLN A 132 -20.79 1.36 -7.48
C GLN A 132 -21.59 1.90 -6.28
N LEU A 133 -22.55 2.77 -6.50
CA LEU A 133 -23.41 3.29 -5.43
C LEU A 133 -24.22 2.17 -4.76
N GLU A 134 -24.80 1.25 -5.52
CA GLU A 134 -25.48 0.09 -4.96
C GLU A 134 -24.54 -0.82 -4.17
N SER A 135 -23.31 -1.02 -4.65
CA SER A 135 -22.29 -1.76 -3.91
C SER A 135 -21.92 -1.08 -2.59
N LEU A 136 -21.75 0.25 -2.58
CA LEU A 136 -21.46 1.01 -1.36
C LEU A 136 -22.63 0.93 -0.35
N LYS A 137 -23.87 1.03 -0.82
CA LYS A 137 -25.08 0.86 0.03
C LYS A 137 -25.15 -0.53 0.64
N ALA A 138 -24.82 -1.57 -0.14
CA ALA A 138 -24.87 -2.94 0.31
C ALA A 138 -23.75 -3.28 1.32
N THR A 139 -22.53 -2.76 1.10
CA THR A 139 -21.35 -3.10 1.92
C THR A 139 -21.12 -2.16 3.09
N LYS A 140 -21.69 -0.95 3.06
CA LYS A 140 -21.57 0.10 4.09
C LYS A 140 -20.14 0.25 4.64
N PRO A 141 -19.16 0.57 3.77
CA PRO A 141 -17.77 0.68 4.19
C PRO A 141 -17.59 1.79 5.23
N THR A 142 -16.69 1.61 6.18
CA THR A 142 -16.35 2.65 7.17
C THR A 142 -15.51 3.78 6.58
N ARG A 143 -14.86 3.51 5.44
CA ARG A 143 -14.07 4.50 4.68
C ARG A 143 -14.33 4.34 3.19
N ILE A 144 -14.50 5.46 2.50
CA ILE A 144 -14.58 5.51 1.03
C ILE A 144 -13.38 6.33 0.54
N LYS A 145 -12.51 5.68 -0.27
CA LYS A 145 -11.44 6.34 -1.01
C LYS A 145 -11.97 6.65 -2.41
N LEU A 146 -12.11 7.92 -2.74
CA LEU A 146 -12.58 8.40 -4.03
C LEU A 146 -11.39 8.87 -4.86
N LYS A 147 -11.25 8.35 -6.07
CA LYS A 147 -10.23 8.84 -7.00
C LYS A 147 -10.57 10.26 -7.46
N TRP A 148 -9.54 11.11 -7.51
CA TRP A 148 -9.70 12.49 -7.99
C TRP A 148 -10.22 12.52 -9.42
N THR A 149 -11.15 13.44 -9.66
CA THR A 149 -11.64 13.79 -10.99
C THR A 149 -12.04 15.28 -10.99
N PRO A 150 -12.13 15.95 -12.14
CA PRO A 150 -12.65 17.32 -12.21
C PRO A 150 -14.06 17.49 -11.62
N GLN A 151 -14.84 16.39 -11.51
CA GLN A 151 -16.18 16.38 -10.94
C GLN A 151 -16.21 15.99 -9.47
N ILE A 152 -15.08 16.02 -8.76
CA ILE A 152 -14.96 15.54 -7.37
C ILE A 152 -16.03 16.13 -6.44
N MET A 153 -16.31 17.43 -6.54
CA MET A 153 -17.33 18.10 -5.71
C MET A 153 -18.74 17.57 -5.96
N HIS A 154 -19.07 17.22 -7.18
CA HIS A 154 -20.35 16.59 -7.50
C HIS A 154 -20.41 15.17 -6.90
N GLN A 155 -19.35 14.40 -7.06
CA GLN A 155 -19.25 13.04 -6.52
C GLN A 155 -19.38 13.01 -4.99
N ILE A 156 -18.77 13.97 -4.30
CA ILE A 156 -18.92 14.10 -2.85
C ILE A 156 -20.38 14.37 -2.46
N ARG A 157 -21.07 15.26 -3.15
CA ARG A 157 -22.49 15.51 -2.88
C ARG A 157 -23.36 14.25 -3.07
N VAL A 158 -23.07 13.45 -4.09
CA VAL A 158 -23.73 12.15 -4.31
C VAL A 158 -23.46 11.19 -3.16
N LEU A 159 -22.22 11.12 -2.65
CA LEU A 159 -21.88 10.28 -1.50
C LEU A 159 -22.56 10.75 -0.21
N ARG A 160 -22.74 12.06 0.00
CA ARG A 160 -23.35 12.62 1.22
C ARG A 160 -24.84 12.27 1.39
N VAL A 161 -25.51 11.76 0.35
CA VAL A 161 -26.90 11.27 0.47
C VAL A 161 -27.00 9.79 0.84
N LEU A 162 -25.87 9.11 1.06
CA LEU A 162 -25.86 7.74 1.58
C LEU A 162 -26.31 7.71 3.05
N ASP A 163 -27.07 6.69 3.42
CA ASP A 163 -27.75 6.55 4.72
C ASP A 163 -26.87 5.89 5.81
N PHE A 164 -25.56 5.93 5.65
CA PHE A 164 -24.60 5.38 6.62
C PHE A 164 -23.40 6.30 6.82
N HIS A 165 -22.73 6.17 7.97
CA HIS A 165 -21.55 6.96 8.29
C HIS A 165 -20.29 6.36 7.66
N PHE A 166 -19.46 7.21 7.06
CA PHE A 166 -18.16 6.83 6.51
C PHE A 166 -17.17 7.99 6.59
N GLN A 167 -15.89 7.67 6.60
CA GLN A 167 -14.80 8.61 6.40
C GLN A 167 -14.52 8.76 4.90
N LEU A 168 -14.39 9.99 4.41
CA LEU A 168 -14.05 10.25 3.02
C LEU A 168 -12.56 10.54 2.89
N VAL A 169 -11.91 9.85 1.96
CA VAL A 169 -10.52 10.04 1.54
C VAL A 169 -10.51 10.28 0.05
N ILE A 170 -9.65 11.17 -0.42
CA ILE A 170 -9.44 11.42 -1.85
C ILE A 170 -8.05 10.97 -2.22
N ASP A 171 -7.92 10.28 -3.35
CA ASP A 171 -6.66 9.81 -3.89
C ASP A 171 -6.43 10.50 -5.23
N ALA A 172 -5.43 11.37 -5.28
CA ALA A 172 -5.14 12.20 -6.45
C ALA A 172 -4.02 11.63 -7.33
N ASN A 173 -3.19 10.70 -6.82
CA ASN A 173 -2.10 10.05 -7.57
C ASN A 173 -1.23 11.04 -8.37
N GLU A 174 -0.76 12.09 -7.72
CA GLU A 174 0.12 13.14 -8.30
C GLU A 174 -0.48 13.89 -9.49
N SER A 175 -1.81 13.95 -9.61
CA SER A 175 -2.48 14.50 -10.79
C SER A 175 -2.84 15.98 -10.70
N LEU A 176 -2.63 16.63 -9.56
CA LEU A 176 -3.00 18.02 -9.31
C LEU A 176 -1.88 19.00 -9.65
N ASP A 177 -2.29 20.21 -10.02
CA ASP A 177 -1.40 21.34 -10.26
C ASP A 177 -1.90 22.63 -9.58
N CYS A 178 -1.27 23.77 -9.89
CA CYS A 178 -1.63 25.07 -9.31
C CYS A 178 -3.05 25.53 -9.63
N GLN A 179 -3.68 25.03 -10.67
CA GLN A 179 -5.06 25.39 -11.04
C GLN A 179 -6.09 24.72 -10.13
N ASP A 180 -5.71 23.64 -9.45
CA ASP A 180 -6.60 22.86 -8.57
C ASP A 180 -6.72 23.44 -7.14
N PHE A 181 -5.88 24.41 -6.76
CA PHE A 181 -5.89 24.96 -5.39
C PHE A 181 -7.26 25.52 -4.95
N THR A 182 -7.98 26.18 -5.84
CA THR A 182 -9.33 26.67 -5.53
C THR A 182 -10.26 25.49 -5.17
N GLN A 183 -10.15 24.39 -5.88
CA GLN A 183 -10.96 23.20 -5.61
C GLN A 183 -10.53 22.50 -4.34
N LEU A 184 -9.22 22.45 -4.03
CA LEU A 184 -8.70 21.95 -2.77
C LEU A 184 -9.20 22.74 -1.56
N GLN A 185 -9.26 24.08 -1.66
CA GLN A 185 -9.82 24.95 -0.62
C GLN A 185 -11.32 24.71 -0.39
N LEU A 186 -12.07 24.39 -1.45
CA LEU A 186 -13.47 23.98 -1.30
C LEU A 186 -13.59 22.63 -0.60
N LEU A 187 -12.69 21.67 -0.90
CA LEU A 187 -12.66 20.36 -0.28
C LEU A 187 -12.36 20.42 1.23
N ALA A 188 -11.59 21.41 1.69
CA ALA A 188 -11.33 21.58 3.12
C ALA A 188 -12.62 21.76 3.93
N ARG A 189 -13.72 22.22 3.30
CA ARG A 189 -15.04 22.42 3.93
C ARG A 189 -15.90 21.16 3.92
N GLU A 190 -15.52 20.12 3.17
CA GLU A 190 -16.30 18.91 2.93
C GLU A 190 -16.00 17.76 3.91
N GLN A 191 -15.27 18.03 5.01
CA GLN A 191 -14.88 17.01 6.00
C GLN A 191 -14.17 15.80 5.35
N VAL A 192 -13.27 16.08 4.40
CA VAL A 192 -12.36 15.08 3.84
C VAL A 192 -11.29 14.76 4.89
N LEU A 193 -11.08 13.49 5.18
CA LEU A 193 -10.11 13.05 6.19
C LEU A 193 -8.68 13.42 5.78
N TYR A 194 -8.33 13.16 4.53
CA TYR A 194 -7.09 13.60 3.87
C TYR A 194 -7.20 13.43 2.35
N ILE A 195 -6.31 14.13 1.65
CA ILE A 195 -6.04 13.90 0.23
C ILE A 195 -4.68 13.22 0.09
N GLU A 196 -4.64 12.08 -0.62
CA GLU A 196 -3.47 11.25 -0.81
C GLU A 196 -2.74 11.68 -2.07
N GLU A 197 -1.44 11.95 -1.94
CA GLU A 197 -0.47 12.27 -2.99
C GLU A 197 -1.03 13.24 -4.06
N PRO A 198 -1.36 14.50 -3.67
CA PRO A 198 -1.99 15.43 -4.61
C PRO A 198 -1.05 15.88 -5.71
N PHE A 199 0.21 16.18 -5.39
CA PHE A 199 1.13 16.84 -6.30
C PHE A 199 2.34 15.95 -6.62
N LYS A 200 2.76 15.99 -7.88
CA LYS A 200 4.03 15.38 -8.30
C LYS A 200 5.22 16.09 -7.65
N ASP A 201 5.20 17.44 -7.67
CA ASP A 201 6.17 18.26 -6.97
C ASP A 201 5.57 18.73 -5.64
N ILE A 202 6.12 18.24 -4.54
CA ILE A 202 5.64 18.55 -3.19
C ILE A 202 5.92 20.00 -2.78
N SER A 203 6.87 20.70 -3.44
CA SER A 203 7.14 22.13 -3.18
C SER A 203 5.94 23.02 -3.50
N MET A 204 4.94 22.51 -4.23
CA MET A 204 3.65 23.18 -4.37
C MET A 204 2.92 23.43 -3.03
N LEU A 205 3.36 22.80 -1.96
CA LEU A 205 2.85 23.05 -0.59
C LEU A 205 3.57 24.18 0.15
N ASP A 206 4.67 24.73 -0.39
CA ASP A 206 5.51 25.73 0.30
C ASP A 206 4.70 26.96 0.75
N ASP A 207 3.77 27.42 -0.06
CA ASP A 207 2.94 28.61 0.20
C ASP A 207 1.55 28.27 0.78
N VAL A 208 1.29 26.98 1.09
CA VAL A 208 -0.02 26.55 1.61
C VAL A 208 -0.14 26.83 3.09
N VAL A 209 -1.12 27.65 3.45
CA VAL A 209 -1.47 27.91 4.85
C VAL A 209 -2.18 26.70 5.43
N ASP A 210 -1.73 26.24 6.60
CA ASP A 210 -2.31 25.09 7.28
C ASP A 210 -3.82 25.27 7.51
N GLY A 211 -4.59 24.23 7.22
CA GLY A 211 -6.06 24.23 7.34
C GLY A 211 -6.82 24.84 6.14
N THR A 212 -6.15 25.41 5.14
CA THR A 212 -6.83 25.97 3.95
C THR A 212 -7.15 24.88 2.91
N ILE A 213 -6.49 23.75 2.98
CA ILE A 213 -6.76 22.54 2.16
C ILE A 213 -6.94 21.34 3.09
N PRO A 214 -7.47 20.21 2.60
CA PRO A 214 -7.54 18.98 3.41
C PRO A 214 -6.14 18.54 3.87
N PRO A 215 -6.03 17.82 5.00
CA PRO A 215 -4.76 17.21 5.40
C PRO A 215 -4.16 16.36 4.27
N ILE A 216 -2.84 16.43 4.11
CA ILE A 216 -2.12 15.70 3.06
C ILE A 216 -1.64 14.35 3.60
N ALA A 217 -1.76 13.32 2.77
CA ALA A 217 -1.16 12.02 2.99
C ALA A 217 -0.11 11.70 1.90
N LEU A 218 1.04 11.20 2.31
CA LEU A 218 2.07 10.66 1.40
C LEU A 218 1.71 9.23 1.02
N ASP A 219 1.87 8.86 -0.24
CA ASP A 219 1.86 7.48 -0.74
C ASP A 219 3.10 7.23 -1.62
N GLU A 220 3.14 7.76 -2.83
CA GLU A 220 4.24 7.56 -3.76
C GLU A 220 5.57 8.10 -3.22
N LYS A 221 5.54 9.17 -2.44
CA LYS A 221 6.70 9.78 -1.79
C LYS A 221 7.09 9.16 -0.44
N ALA A 222 6.29 8.21 0.07
CA ALA A 222 6.63 7.45 1.28
C ALA A 222 7.59 6.29 0.92
N THR A 223 8.83 6.61 0.54
CA THR A 223 9.81 5.66 0.01
C THR A 223 10.80 5.15 1.06
N SER A 224 11.02 5.92 2.12
CA SER A 224 11.83 5.53 3.28
C SER A 224 11.32 6.21 4.55
N LEU A 225 11.71 5.70 5.72
CA LEU A 225 11.38 6.34 7.00
C LEU A 225 11.96 7.76 7.09
N SER A 226 13.19 7.96 6.60
CA SER A 226 13.82 9.28 6.57
C SER A 226 13.08 10.26 5.67
N ASP A 227 12.65 9.84 4.48
CA ASP A 227 11.86 10.69 3.58
C ASP A 227 10.54 11.08 4.20
N ILE A 228 9.83 10.11 4.81
CA ILE A 228 8.55 10.36 5.50
C ILE A 228 8.73 11.41 6.61
N ILE A 229 9.74 11.25 7.48
CA ILE A 229 10.01 12.20 8.58
C ILE A 229 10.32 13.58 8.02
N ASN A 230 11.23 13.69 7.05
CA ASN A 230 11.62 14.95 6.44
C ASN A 230 10.42 15.67 5.80
N LEU A 231 9.57 14.94 5.06
CA LEU A 231 8.41 15.52 4.39
C LEU A 231 7.31 15.94 5.38
N ILE A 232 7.13 15.21 6.48
CA ILE A 232 6.21 15.59 7.56
C ILE A 232 6.68 16.90 8.22
N GLU A 233 7.98 17.04 8.49
CA GLU A 233 8.54 18.22 9.12
C GLU A 233 8.50 19.45 8.20
N LEU A 234 8.85 19.29 6.92
CA LEU A 234 8.92 20.39 5.95
C LEU A 234 7.54 20.89 5.50
N TYR A 235 6.58 20.00 5.28
CA TYR A 235 5.31 20.32 4.61
C TYR A 235 4.07 20.12 5.48
N ASN A 236 4.25 19.92 6.80
CA ASN A 236 3.14 19.70 7.72
C ASN A 236 2.17 18.58 7.28
N VAL A 237 2.69 17.55 6.63
CA VAL A 237 1.95 16.36 6.23
C VAL A 237 1.46 15.62 7.46
N LYS A 238 0.22 15.14 7.47
CA LYS A 238 -0.40 14.51 8.66
C LYS A 238 -0.51 13.01 8.59
N VAL A 239 -0.40 12.41 7.41
CA VAL A 239 -0.63 10.99 7.17
C VAL A 239 0.46 10.43 6.24
N ALA A 240 0.89 9.20 6.48
CA ALA A 240 1.70 8.44 5.54
C ALA A 240 1.01 7.09 5.26
N VAL A 241 0.86 6.75 3.99
CA VAL A 241 0.38 5.45 3.54
C VAL A 241 1.57 4.52 3.45
N LEU A 242 1.70 3.62 4.42
CA LEU A 242 2.83 2.70 4.49
C LEU A 242 2.58 1.47 3.62
N LYS A 243 3.55 1.18 2.76
CA LYS A 243 3.58 -0.04 1.95
C LYS A 243 4.86 -0.80 2.30
N PRO A 244 4.80 -1.87 3.13
CA PRO A 244 6.00 -2.58 3.61
C PRO A 244 6.94 -3.05 2.50
N PHE A 245 6.41 -3.34 1.32
CA PHE A 245 7.18 -3.75 0.15
C PHE A 245 7.84 -2.58 -0.62
N ARG A 246 7.73 -1.36 -0.13
CA ARG A 246 8.40 -0.16 -0.66
C ARG A 246 9.39 0.42 0.35
N LEU A 247 9.26 0.07 1.64
CA LEU A 247 10.04 0.58 2.77
C LEU A 247 11.17 -0.36 3.19
#